data_cbb991b9b9620f392f3b05a420c05eb6
#
_entry.id   cbb991b9b9620f392f3b05a420c05eb6
#
_cell.length_a   1.000
_cell.length_b   1.000
_cell.length_c   1.000
_cell.angle_alpha   90.00
_cell.angle_beta   90.00
_cell.angle_gamma   90.00
#
_symmetry.space_group_name_H-M   'P 1'
#
loop_
_entity.id
_entity.type
_entity.pdbx_description
1 polymer ?
#
loop_
_entity_poly.entity_id
_entity_poly.type
_entity_poly.pdbx_seq_one_letter_code
_entity_poly.pdbx_strand_id
1 'polypeptide(L)'
;MANGSKTISKALALAKKTQMPQPATPIGGATKLHTGAIKAPVAGRTDHLPMHVPSGSYVIPADIVSAIGEGNTEHGFDIIDYMVKQRMASGGDVNEMDAANPVAIVAAGGEYVIPPDAVRGFGDGDLDAGHKALDEWVKSERATTIATLQKLPAPRKD
;
A
#
# COMPACT_ATOMS: atom_id res chain seq x y z
N MET A 1 -9.58 52.83 -12.17
CA MET A 1 -9.76 51.59 -11.40
C MET A 1 -9.03 50.36 -11.99
N ALA A 2 -7.97 50.61 -12.75
CA ALA A 2 -7.17 49.50 -13.30
C ALA A 2 -6.13 48.92 -12.34
N ASN A 3 -5.99 49.43 -11.11
CA ASN A 3 -4.93 49.04 -10.20
C ASN A 3 -5.21 47.76 -9.40
N GLY A 4 -6.46 47.36 -9.29
CA GLY A 4 -6.83 46.13 -8.53
C GLY A 4 -6.48 44.83 -9.23
N SER A 5 -6.60 44.79 -10.56
CA SER A 5 -6.30 43.56 -11.33
C SER A 5 -4.80 43.33 -11.49
N LYS A 6 -3.98 44.35 -11.50
CA LYS A 6 -2.51 44.23 -11.54
C LYS A 6 -1.93 43.69 -10.23
N THR A 7 -2.52 44.04 -9.10
CA THR A 7 -2.10 43.57 -7.78
C THR A 7 -2.44 42.08 -7.58
N ILE A 8 -3.59 41.66 -8.06
CA ILE A 8 -4.02 40.26 -8.01
C ILE A 8 -3.13 39.39 -8.94
N SER A 9 -2.78 39.88 -10.11
CA SER A 9 -1.89 39.18 -11.04
C SER A 9 -0.46 39.02 -10.47
N LYS A 10 0.06 40.04 -9.75
CA LYS A 10 1.34 39.95 -9.06
C LYS A 10 1.30 38.95 -7.90
N ALA A 11 0.24 38.92 -7.12
CA ALA A 11 0.07 37.96 -6.01
C ALA A 11 -0.01 36.52 -6.52
N LEU A 12 -0.71 36.28 -7.62
CA LEU A 12 -0.77 34.98 -8.28
C LEU A 12 0.58 34.55 -8.87
N ALA A 13 1.34 35.50 -9.48
CA ALA A 13 2.67 35.21 -9.97
C ALA A 13 3.68 34.92 -8.85
N LEU A 14 3.55 35.57 -7.70
CA LEU A 14 4.37 35.28 -6.51
C LEU A 14 4.01 33.92 -5.87
N ALA A 15 2.75 33.59 -5.79
CA ALA A 15 2.30 32.29 -5.29
C ALA A 15 2.79 31.12 -6.16
N LYS A 16 2.84 31.31 -7.48
CA LYS A 16 3.45 30.34 -8.40
C LYS A 16 4.96 30.20 -8.25
N LYS A 17 5.67 31.26 -7.88
CA LYS A 17 7.12 31.25 -7.65
C LYS A 17 7.52 30.66 -6.30
N THR A 18 6.66 30.76 -5.31
CA THR A 18 6.90 30.22 -3.96
C THR A 18 6.41 28.77 -3.80
N GLN A 19 5.72 28.26 -4.81
CA GLN A 19 5.40 26.84 -4.83
C GLN A 19 6.72 26.06 -4.97
N MET A 20 7.08 25.32 -3.94
CA MET A 20 8.24 24.42 -3.95
C MET A 20 8.24 23.60 -5.23
N PRO A 21 9.39 23.43 -5.90
CA PRO A 21 9.45 22.54 -7.03
C PRO A 21 9.01 21.15 -6.55
N GLN A 22 7.82 20.79 -6.94
CA GLN A 22 7.37 19.41 -6.77
C GLN A 22 8.37 18.50 -7.50
N PRO A 23 8.75 17.37 -6.91
CA PRO A 23 9.56 16.42 -7.64
C PRO A 23 8.90 16.22 -9.00
N ALA A 24 9.71 16.34 -10.05
CA ALA A 24 9.23 16.35 -11.42
C ALA A 24 8.22 15.22 -11.64
N THR A 25 6.95 15.59 -11.70
CA THR A 25 5.93 14.69 -12.22
C THR A 25 6.33 14.35 -13.65
N PRO A 26 6.44 13.10 -14.00
CA PRO A 26 6.77 12.72 -15.36
C PRO A 26 5.80 13.43 -16.30
N ILE A 27 6.36 14.22 -17.18
CA ILE A 27 5.60 14.97 -18.18
C ILE A 27 4.78 13.96 -18.98
N GLY A 28 3.46 14.06 -18.90
CA GLY A 28 2.54 13.35 -19.80
C GLY A 28 1.85 12.11 -19.26
N GLY A 29 1.79 11.87 -17.94
CA GLY A 29 1.05 10.74 -17.42
C GLY A 29 0.56 10.92 -15.98
N ALA A 30 -0.61 10.38 -15.69
CA ALA A 30 -1.04 10.14 -14.33
C ALA A 30 0.03 9.28 -13.62
N THR A 31 0.38 9.62 -12.39
CA THR A 31 1.27 8.80 -11.56
C THR A 31 0.73 7.38 -11.49
N LYS A 32 1.53 6.42 -11.93
CA LYS A 32 1.13 5.02 -11.92
C LYS A 32 1.02 4.54 -10.48
N LEU A 33 -0.18 4.16 -10.07
CA LEU A 33 -0.44 3.61 -8.75
C LEU A 33 -0.27 2.08 -8.78
N HIS A 34 0.45 1.55 -7.81
CA HIS A 34 0.60 0.13 -7.62
C HIS A 34 -0.41 -0.40 -6.59
N THR A 35 -1.10 -1.47 -6.92
CA THR A 35 -1.92 -2.26 -6.00
C THR A 35 -1.65 -3.74 -6.24
N GLY A 36 -1.84 -4.55 -5.22
CA GLY A 36 -1.62 -5.99 -5.33
C GLY A 36 -0.20 -6.44 -5.00
N ALA A 37 0.18 -7.58 -5.51
CA ALA A 37 1.47 -8.23 -5.26
C ALA A 37 2.67 -7.41 -5.75
N ILE A 38 3.68 -7.25 -4.91
CA ILE A 38 4.95 -6.63 -5.28
C ILE A 38 5.94 -7.73 -5.64
N LYS A 39 6.15 -7.90 -6.94
CA LYS A 39 7.08 -8.89 -7.46
C LYS A 39 8.44 -8.24 -7.73
N ALA A 40 9.48 -8.75 -7.09
CA ALA A 40 10.84 -8.31 -7.38
C ALA A 40 11.38 -9.05 -8.61
N PRO A 41 12.06 -8.36 -9.53
CA PRO A 41 12.66 -9.00 -10.71
C PRO A 41 13.87 -9.88 -10.36
N VAL A 42 14.39 -9.77 -9.13
CA VAL A 42 15.53 -10.55 -8.63
C VAL A 42 15.08 -11.34 -7.40
N ALA A 43 15.32 -12.64 -7.41
CA ALA A 43 15.12 -13.49 -6.24
C ALA A 43 16.11 -13.08 -5.14
N GLY A 44 15.59 -12.48 -4.09
CA GLY A 44 16.36 -11.95 -2.97
C GLY A 44 15.84 -10.57 -2.56
N ARG A 45 16.05 -10.22 -1.32
CA ARG A 45 15.60 -8.95 -0.73
C ARG A 45 16.09 -7.74 -1.52
N THR A 46 15.27 -7.25 -2.41
CA THR A 46 15.40 -5.89 -2.94
C THR A 46 14.53 -4.99 -2.07
N ASP A 47 15.13 -4.42 -1.06
CA ASP A 47 14.43 -3.61 -0.04
C ASP A 47 14.21 -2.15 -0.50
N HIS A 48 14.28 -1.88 -1.80
CA HIS A 48 14.25 -0.50 -2.31
C HIS A 48 13.52 -0.37 -3.64
N LEU A 49 12.24 -0.74 -3.66
CA LEU A 49 11.37 -0.49 -4.81
C LEU A 49 10.55 0.78 -4.55
N PRO A 50 10.95 1.94 -5.09
CA PRO A 50 10.15 3.15 -4.98
C PRO A 50 8.90 3.00 -5.83
N MET A 51 7.74 3.27 -5.24
CA MET A 51 6.46 3.22 -5.93
C MET A 51 5.45 4.17 -5.31
N HIS A 52 4.36 4.40 -6.00
CA HIS A 52 3.23 5.16 -5.51
C HIS A 52 2.04 4.22 -5.31
N VAL A 53 1.36 4.37 -4.20
CA VAL A 53 0.15 3.63 -3.87
C VAL A 53 -1.00 4.59 -3.63
N PRO A 54 -2.27 4.17 -3.82
CA PRO A 54 -3.40 5.01 -3.46
C PRO A 54 -3.39 5.36 -1.98
N SER A 55 -3.77 6.59 -1.64
CA SER A 55 -3.93 7.00 -0.24
C SER A 55 -4.90 6.07 0.49
N GLY A 56 -4.55 5.69 1.70
CA GLY A 56 -5.36 4.75 2.50
C GLY A 56 -5.10 3.27 2.21
N SER A 57 -4.18 2.95 1.31
CA SER A 57 -3.74 1.56 1.08
C SER A 57 -3.07 0.97 2.34
N TYR A 58 -3.08 -0.35 2.42
CA TYR A 58 -2.39 -1.10 3.47
C TYR A 58 -1.35 -2.04 2.84
N VAL A 59 -0.14 -2.03 3.36
CA VAL A 59 0.94 -2.92 2.86
C VAL A 59 1.09 -4.11 3.81
N ILE A 60 0.85 -5.30 3.29
CA ILE A 60 1.09 -6.55 4.02
C ILE A 60 2.57 -6.89 3.92
N PRO A 61 3.28 -7.08 5.06
CA PRO A 61 4.68 -7.45 5.05
C PRO A 61 4.96 -8.79 4.38
N ALA A 62 6.13 -8.92 3.77
CA ALA A 62 6.54 -10.12 3.04
C ALA A 62 6.58 -11.39 3.91
N ASP A 63 6.90 -11.26 5.20
CA ASP A 63 6.89 -12.38 6.15
C ASP A 63 5.48 -12.95 6.33
N ILE A 64 4.47 -12.10 6.36
CA ILE A 64 3.07 -12.51 6.46
C ILE A 64 2.59 -13.16 5.17
N VAL A 65 2.91 -12.56 4.01
CA VAL A 65 2.57 -13.14 2.70
C VAL A 65 3.13 -14.56 2.58
N SER A 66 4.40 -14.74 2.92
CA SER A 66 5.05 -16.05 2.88
C SER A 66 4.41 -17.04 3.90
N ALA A 67 4.09 -16.57 5.11
CA ALA A 67 3.49 -17.41 6.14
C ALA A 67 2.10 -17.94 5.72
N ILE A 68 1.27 -17.08 5.14
CA ILE A 68 -0.06 -17.48 4.62
C ILE A 68 0.06 -18.50 3.49
N GLY A 69 1.07 -18.35 2.64
CA GLY A 69 1.38 -19.27 1.55
C GLY A 69 2.17 -20.52 1.99
N GLU A 70 2.26 -20.79 3.29
CA GLU A 70 3.01 -21.95 3.84
C GLU A 70 4.49 -21.95 3.40
N GLY A 71 5.10 -20.77 3.35
CA GLY A 71 6.47 -20.56 2.87
C GLY A 71 6.58 -20.25 1.37
N ASN A 72 5.48 -20.27 0.65
CA ASN A 72 5.42 -19.93 -0.77
C ASN A 72 4.78 -18.56 -0.98
N THR A 73 5.58 -17.57 -1.35
CA THR A 73 5.12 -16.19 -1.54
C THR A 73 4.08 -16.06 -2.65
N GLU A 74 4.22 -16.77 -3.77
CA GLU A 74 3.24 -16.74 -4.87
C GLU A 74 1.88 -17.29 -4.41
N HIS A 75 1.88 -18.39 -3.67
CA HIS A 75 0.65 -18.92 -3.08
C HIS A 75 0.04 -17.95 -2.05
N GLY A 76 0.87 -17.27 -1.28
CA GLY A 76 0.42 -16.20 -0.38
C GLY A 76 -0.27 -15.07 -1.13
N PHE A 77 0.27 -14.65 -2.26
CA PHE A 77 -0.36 -13.64 -3.13
C PHE A 77 -1.74 -14.09 -3.62
N ASP A 78 -1.89 -15.33 -4.07
CA ASP A 78 -3.17 -15.86 -4.55
C ASP A 78 -4.24 -15.86 -3.46
N ILE A 79 -3.88 -16.24 -2.23
CA ILE A 79 -4.78 -16.22 -1.09
C ILE A 79 -5.22 -14.80 -0.75
N ILE A 80 -4.27 -13.86 -0.71
CA ILE A 80 -4.56 -12.45 -0.40
C ILE A 80 -5.39 -11.82 -1.51
N ASP A 81 -5.10 -12.09 -2.78
CA ASP A 81 -5.91 -11.66 -3.92
C ASP A 81 -7.36 -12.09 -3.78
N TYR A 82 -7.58 -13.33 -3.39
CA TYR A 82 -8.93 -13.85 -3.16
C TYR A 82 -9.63 -13.09 -2.01
N MET A 83 -8.95 -12.90 -0.89
CA MET A 83 -9.47 -12.16 0.26
C MET A 83 -9.82 -10.71 -0.11
N VAL A 84 -8.94 -10.03 -0.83
CA VAL A 84 -9.13 -8.65 -1.28
C VAL A 84 -10.34 -8.53 -2.21
N LYS A 85 -10.48 -9.42 -3.19
CA LYS A 85 -11.63 -9.45 -4.10
C LYS A 85 -12.95 -9.65 -3.38
N GLN A 86 -12.99 -10.49 -2.37
CA GLN A 86 -14.17 -10.68 -1.54
C GLN A 86 -14.55 -9.39 -0.78
N ARG A 87 -13.58 -8.66 -0.28
CA ARG A 87 -13.81 -7.42 0.46
C ARG A 87 -14.16 -6.24 -0.45
N MET A 88 -13.59 -6.17 -1.64
CA MET A 88 -13.97 -5.17 -2.63
C MET A 88 -15.43 -5.30 -3.06
N ALA A 89 -15.91 -6.53 -3.23
CA ALA A 89 -17.33 -6.79 -3.55
C ALA A 89 -18.28 -6.35 -2.43
N SER A 90 -17.81 -6.29 -1.19
CA SER A 90 -18.60 -5.91 0.00
C SER A 90 -18.44 -4.43 0.39
N GLY A 91 -17.42 -3.74 -0.13
CA GLY A 91 -16.95 -2.47 0.41
C GLY A 91 -17.53 -1.20 -0.21
N GLY A 92 -18.44 -1.30 -1.18
CA GLY A 92 -19.01 -0.11 -1.82
C GLY A 92 -18.09 0.59 -2.82
N ASP A 93 -18.54 1.70 -3.35
CA ASP A 93 -17.92 2.40 -4.46
C ASP A 93 -16.50 2.91 -4.18
N VAL A 94 -15.65 2.75 -5.19
CA VAL A 94 -14.32 3.34 -5.25
C VAL A 94 -14.42 4.85 -5.08
N ASN A 95 -13.81 5.36 -4.03
CA ASN A 95 -13.76 6.81 -3.84
C ASN A 95 -12.64 7.36 -4.76
N GLU A 96 -13.02 8.06 -5.82
CA GLU A 96 -12.06 8.69 -6.75
C GLU A 96 -11.05 9.61 -6.03
N MET A 97 -11.40 10.12 -4.85
CA MET A 97 -10.51 10.94 -4.04
C MET A 97 -9.27 10.19 -3.53
N ASP A 98 -9.37 8.91 -3.25
CA ASP A 98 -8.23 8.13 -2.77
C ASP A 98 -7.22 7.84 -3.90
N ALA A 99 -7.72 7.70 -5.13
CA ALA A 99 -6.88 7.59 -6.31
C ALA A 99 -6.22 8.93 -6.70
N ALA A 100 -6.80 10.05 -6.28
CA ALA A 100 -6.29 11.39 -6.59
C ALA A 100 -5.06 11.79 -5.73
N ASN A 101 -4.80 11.11 -4.63
CA ASN A 101 -3.71 11.40 -3.71
C ASN A 101 -2.72 10.23 -3.61
N PRO A 102 -1.79 10.11 -4.56
CA PRO A 102 -0.77 9.06 -4.51
C PRO A 102 0.19 9.29 -3.34
N VAL A 103 0.52 8.22 -2.63
CA VAL A 103 1.51 8.21 -1.55
C VAL A 103 2.75 7.49 -2.05
N ALA A 104 3.90 8.16 -1.96
CA ALA A 104 5.19 7.57 -2.27
C ALA A 104 5.63 6.65 -1.13
N ILE A 105 5.96 5.42 -1.45
CA ILE A 105 6.50 4.44 -0.51
C ILE A 105 7.76 3.78 -1.07
N VAL A 106 8.53 3.19 -0.19
CA VAL A 106 9.60 2.26 -0.55
C VAL A 106 9.17 0.88 -0.06
N ALA A 107 9.05 -0.05 -0.98
CA ALA A 107 8.55 -1.39 -0.70
C ALA A 107 9.61 -2.46 -0.97
N ALA A 108 9.40 -3.64 -0.44
CA ALA A 108 10.23 -4.82 -0.69
C ALA A 108 9.49 -5.83 -1.58
N GLY A 109 10.23 -6.61 -2.32
CA GLY A 109 9.66 -7.74 -3.05
C GLY A 109 9.05 -8.76 -2.07
N GLY A 110 7.88 -9.27 -2.41
CA GLY A 110 7.13 -10.18 -1.55
C GLY A 110 6.04 -9.53 -0.70
N GLU A 111 6.00 -8.19 -0.64
CA GLU A 111 4.91 -7.45 0.01
C GLU A 111 3.67 -7.38 -0.88
N TYR A 112 2.54 -7.08 -0.28
CA TYR A 112 1.25 -6.94 -0.99
C TYR A 112 0.55 -5.64 -0.60
N VAL A 113 0.12 -4.86 -1.59
CA VAL A 113 -0.61 -3.60 -1.38
C VAL A 113 -2.10 -3.85 -1.50
N ILE A 114 -2.82 -3.69 -0.39
CA ILE A 114 -4.29 -3.72 -0.36
C ILE A 114 -4.79 -2.32 -0.71
N PRO A 115 -5.62 -2.16 -1.76
CA PRO A 115 -6.19 -0.87 -2.11
C PRO A 115 -7.16 -0.36 -1.04
N PRO A 116 -7.37 0.97 -0.92
CA PRO A 116 -8.21 1.56 0.13
C PRO A 116 -9.65 1.03 0.14
N ASP A 117 -10.20 0.69 -1.01
CA ASP A 117 -11.56 0.12 -1.11
C ASP A 117 -11.67 -1.21 -0.38
N ALA A 118 -10.69 -2.08 -0.56
CA ALA A 118 -10.62 -3.35 0.15
C ALA A 118 -10.35 -3.13 1.65
N VAL A 119 -9.49 -2.15 2.00
CA VAL A 119 -9.26 -1.77 3.41
C VAL A 119 -10.57 -1.35 4.08
N ARG A 120 -11.39 -0.53 3.43
CA ARG A 120 -12.74 -0.20 3.92
C ARG A 120 -13.60 -1.43 4.09
N GLY A 121 -13.54 -2.38 3.17
CA GLY A 121 -14.26 -3.65 3.25
C GLY A 121 -13.89 -4.49 4.49
N PHE A 122 -12.65 -4.40 4.97
CA PHE A 122 -12.22 -5.03 6.22
C PHE A 122 -12.71 -4.28 7.47
N GLY A 123 -13.08 -3.01 7.34
CA GLY A 123 -13.59 -2.15 8.41
C GLY A 123 -15.07 -1.84 8.30
N ASP A 124 -15.86 -2.66 7.62
CA ASP A 124 -17.30 -2.44 7.43
C ASP A 124 -17.66 -1.07 6.84
N GLY A 125 -16.83 -0.57 5.93
CA GLY A 125 -16.97 0.71 5.26
C GLY A 125 -16.14 1.85 5.85
N ASP A 126 -15.47 1.63 6.97
CA ASP A 126 -14.60 2.61 7.62
C ASP A 126 -13.13 2.29 7.34
N LEU A 127 -12.38 3.29 6.88
CA LEU A 127 -10.97 3.13 6.51
C LEU A 127 -10.07 2.89 7.72
N ASP A 128 -10.26 3.66 8.80
CA ASP A 128 -9.47 3.55 10.02
C ASP A 128 -9.73 2.22 10.74
N ALA A 129 -10.99 1.79 10.78
CA ALA A 129 -11.36 0.48 11.29
C ALA A 129 -10.74 -0.65 10.46
N GLY A 130 -10.68 -0.48 9.13
CA GLY A 130 -10.03 -1.41 8.21
C GLY A 130 -8.53 -1.54 8.46
N HIS A 131 -7.82 -0.42 8.61
CA HIS A 131 -6.40 -0.42 8.97
C HIS A 131 -6.15 -1.13 10.30
N LYS A 132 -6.97 -0.84 11.31
CA LYS A 132 -6.88 -1.48 12.62
C LYS A 132 -7.11 -2.99 12.55
N ALA A 133 -8.14 -3.41 11.83
CA ALA A 133 -8.44 -4.84 11.64
C ALA A 133 -7.29 -5.59 10.96
N LEU A 134 -6.68 -4.97 9.94
CA LEU A 134 -5.52 -5.54 9.24
C LEU A 134 -4.27 -5.59 10.13
N ASP A 135 -4.03 -4.56 10.95
CA ASP A 135 -2.94 -4.55 11.93
C ASP A 135 -3.09 -5.69 12.97
N GLU A 136 -4.29 -5.87 13.49
CA GLU A 136 -4.58 -6.94 14.45
C GLU A 136 -4.42 -8.32 13.80
N TRP A 137 -4.87 -8.47 12.57
CA TRP A 137 -4.70 -9.70 11.81
C TRP A 137 -3.22 -10.01 11.55
N VAL A 138 -2.42 -9.05 11.11
CA VAL A 138 -0.96 -9.22 10.90
C VAL A 138 -0.27 -9.64 12.20
N LYS A 139 -0.62 -9.03 13.33
CA LYS A 139 -0.09 -9.41 14.65
C LYS A 139 -0.47 -10.85 15.03
N SER A 140 -1.71 -11.24 14.76
CA SER A 140 -2.21 -12.61 15.00
C SER A 140 -1.46 -13.64 14.16
N GLU A 141 -1.26 -13.36 12.87
CA GLU A 141 -0.52 -14.25 11.98
C GLU A 141 0.95 -14.44 12.41
N ARG A 142 1.61 -13.34 12.83
CA ARG A 142 2.97 -13.42 13.39
C ARG A 142 3.02 -14.25 14.66
N ALA A 143 2.07 -14.07 15.57
CA ALA A 143 1.99 -14.85 16.80
C ALA A 143 1.80 -16.34 16.51
N THR A 144 0.96 -16.69 15.56
CA THR A 144 0.72 -18.07 15.11
C THR A 144 1.98 -18.68 14.50
N THR A 145 2.68 -17.94 13.65
CA THR A 145 3.93 -18.38 13.03
C THR A 145 5.01 -18.62 14.07
N ILE A 146 5.18 -17.70 15.03
CA ILE A 146 6.15 -17.85 16.13
C ILE A 146 5.82 -19.08 16.98
N ALA A 147 4.56 -19.28 17.35
CA ALA A 147 4.12 -20.43 18.13
C ALA A 147 4.36 -21.75 17.39
N THR A 148 4.19 -21.76 16.07
CA THR A 148 4.48 -22.94 15.23
C THR A 148 5.97 -23.23 15.18
N LEU A 149 6.81 -22.21 14.97
CA LEU A 149 8.27 -22.33 14.95
C LEU A 149 8.83 -22.83 16.28
N GLN A 150 8.26 -22.39 17.40
CA GLN A 150 8.67 -22.84 18.75
C GLN A 150 8.36 -24.32 19.02
N LYS A 151 7.38 -24.89 18.31
CA LYS A 151 7.04 -26.33 18.44
C LYS A 151 7.90 -27.25 17.57
N LEU A 152 8.70 -26.68 16.67
CA LEU A 152 9.59 -27.49 15.84
C LEU A 152 10.70 -28.11 16.69
N PRO A 153 11.03 -29.38 16.45
CA PRO A 153 12.14 -30.03 17.17
C PRO A 153 13.45 -29.31 16.82
N ALA A 154 14.35 -29.24 17.78
CA ALA A 154 15.69 -28.70 17.57
C ALA A 154 16.39 -29.44 16.43
N PRO A 155 17.19 -28.76 15.60
CA PRO A 155 17.97 -29.38 14.54
C PRO A 155 18.84 -30.51 15.14
N ARG A 156 18.77 -31.68 14.56
CA ARG A 156 19.67 -32.77 14.94
C ARG A 156 21.10 -32.32 14.62
N LYS A 157 21.95 -32.33 15.64
CA LYS A 157 23.40 -32.22 15.43
C LYS A 157 23.88 -33.58 14.94
N ASP A 158 24.32 -33.61 13.71
CA ASP A 158 25.08 -34.74 13.18
C ASP A 158 26.48 -34.81 13.80
#